data_8b63dd0fc3f13c49867c22aa46fa9266
#
_entry.id   8b63dd0fc3f13c49867c22aa46fa9266
#
_cell.length_a   1.000
_cell.length_b   1.000
_cell.length_c   1.000
_cell.angle_alpha   90.00
_cell.angle_beta   90.00
_cell.angle_gamma   90.00
#
_symmetry.space_group_name_H-M   'P 1'
#
loop_
_entity.id
_entity.type
_entity.pdbx_description
1 polymer ?
#
loop_
_entity_poly.entity_id
_entity_poly.type
_entity_poly.pdbx_seq_one_letter_code
_entity_poly.pdbx_strand_id
1 'polypeptide(L)'
;MIRANGMDMERISQTLVAPARLDAEREAQLVEWYENLIEMMRMEGVSERGHLQINKNIITLLTDLHLQLLKSTKFPFYSAAYYKALPFIVELRTQGDNRNLSELENCFEVLYGVLLLKLQKRDISEGTLQAVKAISQLLGLLSDYYKKDRAGELEL
;
A
#
# COMPACT_ATOMS: atom_id res chain seq x y z
N MET A 1 -0.65 -8.69 -0.28
CA MET A 1 -0.39 -9.81 -1.23
C MET A 1 -0.17 -11.13 -0.49
N ILE A 2 0.86 -11.29 0.35
CA ILE A 2 1.17 -12.56 1.07
C ILE A 2 -0.02 -13.03 1.91
N ARG A 3 -0.55 -12.16 2.77
CA ARG A 3 -1.70 -12.48 3.63
C ARG A 3 -2.97 -12.80 2.85
N ALA A 4 -3.20 -12.08 1.74
CA ALA A 4 -4.33 -12.34 0.85
C ALA A 4 -4.26 -13.73 0.16
N ASN A 5 -3.06 -14.32 0.09
CA ASN A 5 -2.82 -15.67 -0.38
C ASN A 5 -2.67 -16.69 0.77
N GLY A 6 -3.12 -16.34 1.99
CA GLY A 6 -3.14 -17.24 3.13
C GLY A 6 -1.77 -17.56 3.73
N MET A 7 -0.73 -16.78 3.47
CA MET A 7 0.66 -17.06 3.85
C MET A 7 1.19 -18.36 3.23
N ASP A 8 0.58 -18.80 2.14
CA ASP A 8 0.85 -20.07 1.47
C ASP A 8 1.72 -19.85 0.24
N MET A 9 2.93 -20.41 0.23
CA MET A 9 3.90 -20.24 -0.84
C MET A 9 3.45 -20.87 -2.15
N GLU A 10 2.70 -21.97 -2.13
CA GLU A 10 2.17 -22.61 -3.33
C GLU A 10 1.17 -21.68 -4.03
N ARG A 11 0.24 -21.09 -3.27
CA ARG A 11 -0.72 -20.09 -3.80
C ARG A 11 -0.02 -18.83 -4.30
N ILE A 12 0.99 -18.35 -3.59
CA ILE A 12 1.80 -17.19 -4.00
C ILE A 12 2.52 -17.51 -5.32
N SER A 13 3.10 -18.70 -5.45
CA SER A 13 3.76 -19.11 -6.69
C SER A 13 2.79 -19.12 -7.88
N GLN A 14 1.58 -19.64 -7.69
CA GLN A 14 0.55 -19.69 -8.75
C GLN A 14 -0.01 -18.31 -9.10
N THR A 15 -0.22 -17.44 -8.12
CA THR A 15 -0.94 -16.17 -8.30
C THR A 15 -0.06 -14.96 -8.58
N LEU A 16 1.19 -14.99 -8.14
CA LEU A 16 2.12 -13.85 -8.21
C LEU A 16 3.40 -14.15 -8.98
N VAL A 17 3.99 -15.33 -8.79
CA VAL A 17 5.28 -15.68 -9.40
C VAL A 17 5.09 -16.14 -10.85
N ALA A 18 4.29 -17.17 -11.07
CA ALA A 18 4.07 -17.73 -12.40
C ALA A 18 3.52 -16.70 -13.43
N PRO A 19 2.57 -15.80 -13.07
CA PRO A 19 2.10 -14.77 -14.00
C PRO A 19 3.15 -13.73 -14.37
N ALA A 20 4.23 -13.58 -13.61
CA ALA A 20 5.31 -12.64 -13.90
C ALA A 20 6.20 -13.07 -15.08
N ARG A 21 6.12 -14.34 -15.48
CA ARG A 21 6.83 -14.92 -16.64
C ARG A 21 8.32 -14.60 -16.64
N LEU A 22 8.96 -14.76 -15.51
CA LEU A 22 10.38 -14.53 -15.31
C LEU A 22 11.20 -15.72 -15.86
N ASP A 23 12.50 -15.49 -16.13
CA ASP A 23 13.45 -16.58 -16.31
C ASP A 23 13.65 -17.36 -14.99
N ALA A 24 14.23 -18.57 -15.09
CA ALA A 24 14.34 -19.48 -13.96
C ALA A 24 15.14 -18.89 -12.78
N GLU A 25 16.16 -18.09 -13.06
CA GLU A 25 16.98 -17.46 -12.01
C GLU A 25 16.19 -16.38 -11.24
N ARG A 26 15.52 -15.49 -11.96
CA ARG A 26 14.68 -14.43 -11.37
C ARG A 26 13.44 -14.99 -10.66
N GLU A 27 12.89 -16.07 -11.20
CA GLU A 27 11.77 -16.79 -10.57
C GLU A 27 12.22 -17.36 -9.23
N ALA A 28 13.37 -18.03 -9.16
CA ALA A 28 13.92 -18.56 -7.92
C ALA A 28 14.20 -17.44 -6.88
N GLN A 29 14.77 -16.32 -7.31
CA GLN A 29 15.00 -15.16 -6.45
C GLN A 29 13.69 -14.58 -5.89
N LEU A 30 12.64 -14.51 -6.71
CA LEU A 30 11.34 -14.01 -6.30
C LEU A 30 10.66 -14.96 -5.30
N VAL A 31 10.77 -16.28 -5.51
CA VAL A 31 10.27 -17.29 -4.57
C VAL A 31 10.98 -17.15 -3.22
N GLU A 32 12.30 -17.12 -3.20
CA GLU A 32 13.11 -16.93 -1.99
C GLU A 32 12.74 -15.63 -1.25
N TRP A 33 12.53 -14.56 -2.00
CA TRP A 33 12.11 -13.27 -1.42
C TRP A 33 10.74 -13.37 -0.71
N TYR A 34 9.76 -14.06 -1.30
CA TYR A 34 8.46 -14.27 -0.65
C TYR A 34 8.57 -15.19 0.57
N GLU A 35 9.38 -16.25 0.51
CA GLU A 35 9.63 -17.14 1.65
C GLU A 35 10.22 -16.38 2.83
N ASN A 36 11.23 -15.55 2.59
CA ASN A 36 11.84 -14.68 3.59
C ASN A 36 10.84 -13.71 4.19
N LEU A 37 9.96 -13.09 3.39
CA LEU A 37 8.90 -12.22 3.90
C LEU A 37 7.88 -12.96 4.77
N ILE A 38 7.49 -14.18 4.39
CA ILE A 38 6.59 -15.00 5.18
C ILE A 38 7.21 -15.31 6.54
N GLU A 39 8.50 -15.69 6.56
CA GLU A 39 9.23 -15.95 7.79
C GLU A 39 9.31 -14.70 8.68
N MET A 40 9.67 -13.56 8.13
CA MET A 40 9.67 -12.28 8.86
C MET A 40 8.30 -11.97 9.45
N MET A 41 7.22 -12.17 8.69
CA MET A 41 5.86 -11.94 9.17
C MET A 41 5.48 -12.87 10.33
N ARG A 42 5.94 -14.12 10.32
CA ARG A 42 5.75 -15.07 11.43
C ARG A 42 6.54 -14.65 12.65
N MET A 43 7.81 -14.31 12.48
CA MET A 43 8.70 -13.89 13.57
C MET A 43 8.22 -12.62 14.27
N GLU A 44 7.69 -11.66 13.51
CA GLU A 44 7.15 -10.40 14.05
C GLU A 44 5.69 -10.52 14.54
N GLY A 45 5.06 -11.69 14.42
CA GLY A 45 3.68 -11.93 14.86
C GLY A 45 2.63 -11.19 14.06
N VAL A 46 2.92 -10.84 12.79
CA VAL A 46 2.04 -10.06 11.91
C VAL A 46 1.43 -10.88 10.78
N SER A 47 1.32 -12.19 10.96
CA SER A 47 0.76 -13.10 9.95
C SER A 47 -0.72 -12.82 9.65
N GLU A 48 -1.51 -12.42 10.62
CA GLU A 48 -2.94 -12.16 10.46
C GLU A 48 -3.29 -10.68 10.28
N ARG A 49 -2.60 -9.81 11.02
CA ARG A 49 -2.86 -8.35 10.98
C ARG A 49 -1.61 -7.54 11.29
N GLY A 50 -1.65 -6.26 10.96
CA GLY A 50 -0.54 -5.34 11.19
C GLY A 50 0.48 -5.34 10.03
N HIS A 51 1.59 -4.69 10.23
CA HIS A 51 2.66 -4.51 9.25
C HIS A 51 3.99 -4.93 9.86
N LEU A 52 4.90 -5.45 9.01
CA LEU A 52 6.30 -5.61 9.37
C LEU A 52 6.89 -4.28 9.85
N GLN A 53 7.84 -4.33 10.79
CA GLN A 53 8.47 -3.12 11.33
C GLN A 53 9.12 -2.26 10.23
N ILE A 54 9.72 -2.90 9.22
CA ILE A 54 10.28 -2.18 8.06
C ILE A 54 9.19 -1.40 7.31
N ASN A 55 8.00 -1.97 7.15
CA ASN A 55 6.88 -1.28 6.49
C ASN A 55 6.35 -0.13 7.35
N LYS A 56 6.28 -0.30 8.68
CA LYS A 56 5.90 0.79 9.60
C LYS A 56 6.87 1.97 9.49
N ASN A 57 8.16 1.70 9.42
CA ASN A 57 9.18 2.73 9.26
C ASN A 57 9.00 3.49 7.94
N ILE A 58 8.70 2.79 6.84
CA ILE A 58 8.42 3.42 5.54
C ILE A 58 7.14 4.26 5.61
N ILE A 59 6.08 3.76 6.23
CA ILE A 59 4.81 4.50 6.40
C ILE A 59 5.05 5.79 7.21
N THR A 60 5.88 5.74 8.24
CA THR A 60 6.27 6.93 9.01
C THR A 60 6.98 7.96 8.14
N LEU A 61 8.00 7.54 7.38
CA LEU A 61 8.73 8.43 6.46
C LEU A 61 7.80 9.04 5.39
N LEU A 62 6.90 8.23 4.83
CA LEU A 62 5.90 8.71 3.88
C LEU A 62 4.91 9.69 4.52
N THR A 63 4.54 9.48 5.78
CA THR A 63 3.64 10.38 6.52
C THR A 63 4.32 11.73 6.77
N ASP A 64 5.59 11.73 7.15
CA ASP A 64 6.36 12.96 7.36
C ASP A 64 6.48 13.75 6.05
N LEU A 65 6.83 13.09 4.96
CA LEU A 65 6.90 13.72 3.64
C LEU A 65 5.52 14.24 3.19
N HIS A 66 4.46 13.46 3.37
CA HIS A 66 3.08 13.87 3.07
C HIS A 66 2.72 15.20 3.77
N LEU A 67 3.01 15.32 5.06
CA LEU A 67 2.75 16.54 5.82
C LEU A 67 3.59 17.72 5.34
N GLN A 68 4.83 17.49 4.94
CA GLN A 68 5.71 18.53 4.38
C GLN A 68 5.21 19.02 3.02
N LEU A 69 4.82 18.10 2.14
CA LEU A 69 4.25 18.43 0.82
C LEU A 69 2.96 19.26 0.95
N LEU A 70 2.09 18.93 1.91
CA LEU A 70 0.85 19.67 2.15
C LEU A 70 1.08 21.07 2.72
N LYS A 71 2.13 21.26 3.51
CA LYS A 71 2.50 22.59 4.05
C LYS A 71 3.15 23.50 3.01
N SER A 72 3.76 22.92 1.99
CA SER A 72 4.47 23.66 0.96
C SER A 72 3.52 24.11 -0.16
N THR A 73 3.65 25.36 -0.58
CA THR A 73 2.92 25.89 -1.73
C THR A 73 3.49 25.47 -3.10
N LYS A 74 4.65 24.81 -3.08
CA LYS A 74 5.33 24.33 -4.31
C LYS A 74 4.67 23.13 -4.96
N PHE A 75 3.78 22.40 -4.25
CA PHE A 75 3.19 21.14 -4.71
C PHE A 75 1.65 21.18 -4.86
N PRO A 76 1.10 22.10 -5.69
CA PRO A 76 -0.35 22.27 -5.81
C PRO A 76 -1.06 21.02 -6.36
N PHE A 77 -0.40 20.25 -7.24
CA PHE A 77 -0.97 19.02 -7.77
C PHE A 77 -1.09 17.92 -6.70
N TYR A 78 -0.14 17.85 -5.78
CA TYR A 78 -0.21 16.94 -4.65
C TYR A 78 -1.35 17.31 -3.71
N SER A 79 -1.47 18.58 -3.35
CA SER A 79 -2.57 19.08 -2.52
C SER A 79 -3.93 18.84 -3.17
N ALA A 80 -4.07 19.05 -4.48
CA ALA A 80 -5.30 18.77 -5.21
C ALA A 80 -5.66 17.27 -5.18
N ALA A 81 -4.68 16.37 -5.34
CA ALA A 81 -4.91 14.93 -5.24
C ALA A 81 -5.31 14.53 -3.82
N TYR A 82 -4.70 15.12 -2.79
CA TYR A 82 -5.07 14.89 -1.41
C TYR A 82 -6.50 15.32 -1.11
N TYR A 83 -6.90 16.54 -1.45
CA TYR A 83 -8.27 17.02 -1.22
C TYR A 83 -9.32 16.23 -1.99
N LYS A 84 -8.96 15.64 -3.13
CA LYS A 84 -9.83 14.72 -3.86
C LYS A 84 -9.98 13.37 -3.15
N ALA A 85 -8.94 12.87 -2.51
CA ALA A 85 -8.96 11.60 -1.75
C ALA A 85 -9.56 11.76 -0.34
N LEU A 86 -9.44 12.95 0.27
CA LEU A 86 -9.80 13.23 1.67
C LEU A 86 -11.23 12.80 2.06
N PRO A 87 -12.29 13.06 1.27
CA PRO A 87 -13.64 12.61 1.63
C PRO A 87 -13.71 11.10 1.83
N PHE A 88 -13.05 10.32 0.98
CA PHE A 88 -13.01 8.86 1.08
C PHE A 88 -12.21 8.40 2.30
N ILE A 89 -11.09 9.06 2.62
CA ILE A 89 -10.28 8.77 3.80
C ILE A 89 -11.08 9.04 5.08
N VAL A 90 -11.82 10.15 5.13
CA VAL A 90 -12.67 10.50 6.28
C VAL A 90 -13.79 9.48 6.45
N GLU A 91 -14.48 9.11 5.37
CA GLU A 91 -15.55 8.10 5.42
C GLU A 91 -15.03 6.76 5.97
N LEU A 92 -13.87 6.31 5.50
CA LEU A 92 -13.25 5.07 5.97
C LEU A 92 -12.88 5.09 7.45
N ARG A 93 -12.44 6.24 7.96
CA ARG A 93 -12.14 6.42 9.40
C ARG A 93 -13.39 6.32 10.28
N THR A 94 -14.55 6.62 9.73
CA THR A 94 -15.82 6.49 10.46
C THR A 94 -16.35 5.07 10.49
N GLN A 95 -15.89 4.21 9.58
CA GLN A 95 -16.31 2.83 9.44
C GLN A 95 -15.31 1.88 10.14
N GLY A 96 -15.72 1.26 11.25
CA GLY A 96 -14.98 0.17 11.90
C GLY A 96 -13.85 0.59 12.84
N ASP A 97 -12.89 -0.33 13.06
CA ASP A 97 -11.76 -0.20 13.99
C ASP A 97 -10.63 0.72 13.49
N ASN A 98 -10.79 1.36 12.35
CA ASN A 98 -9.75 2.14 11.66
C ASN A 98 -9.52 3.54 12.27
N ARG A 99 -10.21 3.90 13.34
CA ARG A 99 -10.14 5.24 13.96
C ARG A 99 -8.75 5.64 14.45
N ASN A 100 -7.93 4.65 14.78
CA ASN A 100 -6.57 4.85 15.31
C ASN A 100 -5.46 4.80 14.27
N LEU A 101 -5.81 4.52 13.00
CA LEU A 101 -4.85 4.46 11.91
C LEU A 101 -4.56 5.87 11.36
N SER A 102 -3.32 6.10 10.91
CA SER A 102 -2.98 7.30 10.15
C SER A 102 -3.74 7.33 8.80
N GLU A 103 -3.76 8.50 8.15
CA GLU A 103 -4.42 8.63 6.84
C GLU A 103 -3.82 7.71 5.79
N LEU A 104 -2.50 7.56 5.78
CA LEU A 104 -1.81 6.67 4.84
C LEU A 104 -2.06 5.19 5.14
N GLU A 105 -2.08 4.79 6.41
CA GLU A 105 -2.46 3.43 6.79
C GLU A 105 -3.88 3.10 6.32
N ASN A 106 -4.83 4.02 6.50
CA ASN A 106 -6.19 3.87 5.97
C ASN A 106 -6.20 3.70 4.45
N CYS A 107 -5.38 4.47 3.71
CA CYS A 107 -5.23 4.31 2.27
C CYS A 107 -4.74 2.91 1.89
N PHE A 108 -3.76 2.36 2.60
CA PHE A 108 -3.26 1.00 2.35
C PHE A 108 -4.29 -0.07 2.69
N GLU A 109 -5.06 0.10 3.78
CA GLU A 109 -6.14 -0.84 4.15
C GLU A 109 -7.22 -0.91 3.08
N VAL A 110 -7.60 0.23 2.46
CA VAL A 110 -8.55 0.24 1.33
C VAL A 110 -8.03 -0.56 0.14
N LEU A 111 -6.78 -0.31 -0.25
CA LEU A 111 -6.17 -1.03 -1.37
C LEU A 111 -6.11 -2.53 -1.09
N TYR A 112 -5.81 -2.91 0.15
CA TYR A 112 -5.81 -4.30 0.58
C TYR A 112 -7.21 -4.91 0.55
N GLY A 113 -8.22 -4.21 1.08
CA GLY A 113 -9.61 -4.66 1.07
C GLY A 113 -10.14 -4.90 -0.34
N VAL A 114 -9.86 -3.98 -1.27
CA VAL A 114 -10.24 -4.13 -2.68
C VAL A 114 -9.50 -5.29 -3.35
N LEU A 115 -8.22 -5.50 -3.01
CA LEU A 115 -7.47 -6.67 -3.49
C LEU A 115 -8.15 -7.96 -3.03
N LEU A 116 -8.57 -8.07 -1.77
CA LEU A 116 -9.29 -9.24 -1.26
C LEU A 116 -10.60 -9.47 -2.02
N LEU A 117 -11.39 -8.42 -2.26
CA LEU A 117 -12.63 -8.52 -3.04
C LEU A 117 -12.38 -9.06 -4.46
N LYS A 118 -11.32 -8.56 -5.11
CA LYS A 118 -10.93 -9.04 -6.45
C LYS A 118 -10.52 -10.51 -6.45
N LEU A 119 -9.72 -10.93 -5.46
CA LEU A 119 -9.30 -12.33 -5.32
C LEU A 119 -10.49 -13.27 -5.03
N GLN A 120 -11.49 -12.78 -4.30
CA GLN A 120 -12.72 -13.49 -4.02
C GLN A 120 -13.75 -13.42 -5.17
N LYS A 121 -13.41 -12.74 -6.29
CA LYS A 121 -14.29 -12.50 -7.44
C LYS A 121 -15.64 -11.86 -7.03
N ARG A 122 -15.60 -10.99 -6.02
CA ARG A 122 -16.77 -10.22 -5.56
C ARG A 122 -16.89 -8.92 -6.33
N ASP A 123 -18.11 -8.48 -6.52
CA ASP A 123 -18.41 -7.20 -7.13
C ASP A 123 -17.92 -6.05 -6.25
N ILE A 124 -17.37 -5.03 -6.89
CA ILE A 124 -16.88 -3.83 -6.25
C ILE A 124 -17.78 -2.68 -6.67
N SER A 125 -18.36 -1.97 -5.70
CA SER A 125 -19.23 -0.84 -5.98
C SER A 125 -18.50 0.28 -6.73
N GLU A 126 -19.23 1.06 -7.50
CA GLU A 126 -18.68 2.21 -8.23
C GLU A 126 -18.06 3.24 -7.27
N GLY A 127 -18.68 3.49 -6.12
CA GLY A 127 -18.13 4.37 -5.08
C GLY A 127 -16.78 3.87 -4.56
N THR A 128 -16.63 2.57 -4.33
CA THR A 128 -15.35 1.97 -3.94
C THR A 128 -14.31 2.12 -5.04
N LEU A 129 -14.68 1.94 -6.31
CA LEU A 129 -13.75 2.14 -7.43
C LEU A 129 -13.28 3.59 -7.55
N GLN A 130 -14.16 4.56 -7.31
CA GLN A 130 -13.81 5.99 -7.28
C GLN A 130 -12.86 6.30 -6.11
N ALA A 131 -13.11 5.77 -4.93
CA ALA A 131 -12.23 5.90 -3.76
C ALA A 131 -10.83 5.33 -4.07
N VAL A 132 -10.75 4.11 -4.59
CA VAL A 132 -9.49 3.47 -4.98
C VAL A 132 -8.73 4.29 -6.01
N LYS A 133 -9.41 4.85 -7.00
CA LYS A 133 -8.78 5.70 -8.01
C LYS A 133 -8.16 6.95 -7.40
N ALA A 134 -8.88 7.66 -6.53
CA ALA A 134 -8.40 8.86 -5.88
C ALA A 134 -7.22 8.55 -4.93
N ILE A 135 -7.33 7.50 -4.11
CA ILE A 135 -6.29 7.05 -3.19
C ILE A 135 -5.05 6.59 -3.95
N SER A 136 -5.19 5.80 -5.02
CA SER A 136 -4.06 5.34 -5.83
C SER A 136 -3.34 6.51 -6.50
N GLN A 137 -4.05 7.54 -6.94
CA GLN A 137 -3.45 8.74 -7.50
C GLN A 137 -2.62 9.50 -6.46
N LEU A 138 -3.15 9.66 -5.24
CA LEU A 138 -2.43 10.31 -4.13
C LEU A 138 -1.16 9.54 -3.76
N LEU A 139 -1.27 8.22 -3.55
CA LEU A 139 -0.13 7.37 -3.18
C LEU A 139 0.91 7.28 -4.30
N GLY A 140 0.48 7.29 -5.56
CA GLY A 140 1.38 7.34 -6.72
C GLY A 140 2.24 8.61 -6.71
N LEU A 141 1.61 9.77 -6.55
CA LEU A 141 2.34 11.05 -6.44
C LEU A 141 3.28 11.08 -5.23
N LEU A 142 2.81 10.59 -4.06
CA LEU A 142 3.64 10.51 -2.86
C LEU A 142 4.87 9.61 -3.08
N SER A 143 4.69 8.48 -3.75
CA SER A 143 5.79 7.57 -4.10
C SER A 143 6.82 8.24 -5.01
N ASP A 144 6.38 9.03 -5.99
CA ASP A 144 7.28 9.73 -6.90
C ASP A 144 8.04 10.85 -6.17
N TYR A 145 7.39 11.60 -5.29
CA TYR A 145 8.07 12.59 -4.45
C TYR A 145 9.03 11.94 -3.45
N TYR A 146 8.67 10.79 -2.87
CA TYR A 146 9.56 10.04 -1.99
C TYR A 146 10.84 9.59 -2.71
N LYS A 147 10.75 9.12 -3.95
CA LYS A 147 11.93 8.78 -4.75
C LYS A 147 12.83 9.99 -5.00
N LYS A 148 12.24 11.15 -5.33
CA LYS A 148 12.99 12.41 -5.52
C LYS A 148 13.64 12.87 -4.24
N ASP A 149 12.95 12.80 -3.11
CA ASP A 149 13.50 13.14 -1.80
C ASP A 149 14.70 12.27 -1.45
N ARG A 150 14.59 10.95 -1.66
CA ARG A 150 15.69 10.00 -1.44
C ARG A 150 16.87 10.21 -2.37
N ALA A 151 16.65 10.76 -3.56
CA ALA A 151 17.69 11.14 -4.51
C ALA A 151 18.31 12.53 -4.22
N GLY A 152 17.77 13.29 -3.25
CA GLY A 152 18.20 14.67 -2.98
C GLY A 152 17.74 15.67 -4.04
N GLU A 153 16.72 15.31 -4.82
CA GLU A 153 16.18 16.11 -5.93
C GLU A 153 14.91 16.90 -5.53
N LEU A 154 14.44 16.76 -4.30
CA LEU A 154 13.24 17.41 -3.81
C LEU A 154 13.59 18.63 -2.96
N GLU A 155 13.17 19.81 -3.41
CA GLU A 155 13.22 21.05 -2.66
C GLU A 155 11.83 21.34 -2.06
N LEU A 156 11.70 21.08 -0.77
CA LEU A 156 10.48 21.31 0.01
C LEU A 156 10.22 22.79 0.32
#